data_4e498e80b7d95336d2f905a281946cf9
#
_entry.id   4e498e80b7d95336d2f905a281946cf9
#
_cell.length_a   1.000
_cell.length_b   1.000
_cell.length_c   1.000
_cell.angle_alpha   90.00
_cell.angle_beta   90.00
_cell.angle_gamma   90.00
#
_symmetry.space_group_name_H-M   'P 1'
#
loop_
_entity.id
_entity.type
_entity.pdbx_description
1 polymer ?
#
loop_
_entity_poly.entity_id
_entity_poly.type
_entity_poly.pdbx_seq_one_letter_code
_entity_poly.pdbx_strand_id
1 'polypeptide(L)'
;MDYERKLRAALDAVHAEGRYRVFADLKRRRGAFPAAEHFAGSGARPITVWCSNDYLGMGQHPKVIAAMHEAIDTVGAGSGGTRNISGTTHYHVELEAELADLHGKEAALLFTSAYVANDATLSTLVELMPGTVIFSDEKNHASMIAGIRHGGGPKRIWRHNDIADLEAKLEEFDRDTPKIIAFESVYSMDGHIAPIAAICDLAAKYGALTYLDEVHAVGLYGERGGGIAERDGVMSRIDIINGTLAKGFGVMGGYIAASRDCCDAIRSYASGFIFTTSLAPALAAGALASIRHRKESGLERAQLHKRARQLKERLEAAALPVVPGPSHIVPVTVGDPVHCKAVTDTLLDRYGIYVQPINYPTVPRGTERIRLTPSPVHSDAQMDDLVNSLTELWEACPLSRGEVVRLAAE
;
A
#
# COMPACT_ATOMS: atom_id res chain seq x y z
N MET A 1 3.98 -30.37 27.07
CA MET A 1 4.20 -29.92 25.66
C MET A 1 5.22 -28.78 25.74
N ASP A 2 6.30 -28.83 24.96
CA ASP A 2 7.35 -27.80 24.98
C ASP A 2 7.05 -26.75 23.88
N TYR A 3 6.43 -25.66 24.29
CA TYR A 3 6.02 -24.57 23.38
C TYR A 3 7.24 -23.80 22.83
N GLU A 4 8.27 -23.56 23.69
CA GLU A 4 9.48 -22.85 23.28
C GLU A 4 10.23 -23.58 22.18
N ARG A 5 10.34 -24.90 22.28
CA ARG A 5 10.95 -25.71 21.23
C ARG A 5 10.19 -25.63 19.91
N LYS A 6 8.85 -25.58 19.94
CA LYS A 6 8.04 -25.43 18.71
C LYS A 6 8.21 -24.07 18.07
N LEU A 7 8.23 -23.00 18.90
CA LEU A 7 8.44 -21.64 18.41
C LEU A 7 9.84 -21.47 17.83
N ARG A 8 10.86 -22.03 18.51
CA ARG A 8 12.26 -22.01 18.01
C ARG A 8 12.38 -22.74 16.68
N ALA A 9 11.82 -23.93 16.55
CA ALA A 9 11.84 -24.68 15.27
C ALA A 9 11.18 -23.89 14.11
N ALA A 10 10.09 -23.16 14.37
CA ALA A 10 9.47 -22.30 13.38
C ALA A 10 10.38 -21.12 12.97
N LEU A 11 11.10 -20.52 13.92
CA LEU A 11 12.07 -19.45 13.64
C LEU A 11 13.27 -19.99 12.86
N ASP A 12 13.81 -21.16 13.25
CA ASP A 12 14.92 -21.81 12.56
C ASP A 12 14.57 -22.09 11.08
N ALA A 13 13.34 -22.53 10.81
CA ALA A 13 12.87 -22.72 9.45
C ALA A 13 12.86 -21.42 8.63
N VAL A 14 12.39 -20.32 9.21
CA VAL A 14 12.37 -19.00 8.54
C VAL A 14 13.80 -18.50 8.28
N HIS A 15 14.73 -18.74 9.21
CA HIS A 15 16.15 -18.43 9.02
C HIS A 15 16.77 -19.27 7.90
N ALA A 16 16.55 -20.59 7.91
CA ALA A 16 17.08 -21.49 6.89
C ALA A 16 16.58 -21.17 5.47
N GLU A 17 15.36 -20.64 5.35
CA GLU A 17 14.78 -20.21 4.08
C GLU A 17 15.20 -18.78 3.64
N GLY A 18 16.05 -18.09 4.38
CA GLY A 18 16.44 -16.69 4.10
C GLY A 18 15.31 -15.67 4.23
N ARG A 19 14.21 -16.01 4.89
CA ARG A 19 13.00 -15.19 5.04
C ARG A 19 12.89 -14.44 6.37
N TYR A 20 13.87 -14.64 7.26
CA TYR A 20 13.84 -13.95 8.54
C TYR A 20 13.98 -12.44 8.35
N ARG A 21 13.01 -11.70 8.89
CA ARG A 21 12.95 -10.23 8.75
C ARG A 21 13.68 -9.57 9.92
N VAL A 22 14.68 -8.75 9.59
CA VAL A 22 15.37 -7.89 10.55
C VAL A 22 14.74 -6.51 10.48
N PHE A 23 14.33 -5.98 11.64
CA PHE A 23 13.76 -4.65 11.75
C PHE A 23 14.88 -3.67 12.09
N ALA A 24 15.20 -2.78 11.16
CA ALA A 24 16.20 -1.75 11.39
C ALA A 24 15.67 -0.68 12.36
N ASP A 25 16.46 -0.33 13.37
CA ASP A 25 16.15 0.77 14.28
C ASP A 25 16.52 2.10 13.61
N LEU A 26 15.49 2.87 13.23
CA LEU A 26 15.65 4.07 12.43
C LEU A 26 15.10 5.31 13.13
N LYS A 27 15.87 6.39 13.14
CA LYS A 27 15.43 7.72 13.55
C LYS A 27 15.41 8.65 12.34
N ARG A 28 14.20 8.99 11.89
CA ARG A 28 14.02 10.01 10.85
C ARG A 28 14.25 11.39 11.44
N ARG A 29 14.82 12.30 10.65
CA ARG A 29 14.98 13.72 11.02
C ARG A 29 14.02 14.56 10.21
N ARG A 30 13.23 15.39 10.90
CA ARG A 30 12.36 16.37 10.26
C ARG A 30 13.13 17.25 9.30
N GLY A 31 12.64 17.40 8.06
CA GLY A 31 13.26 18.22 7.02
C GLY A 31 14.48 17.62 6.34
N ALA A 32 14.87 16.38 6.70
CA ALA A 32 16.01 15.69 6.09
C ALA A 32 15.64 14.42 5.29
N PHE A 33 14.34 14.08 5.19
CA PHE A 33 13.91 12.94 4.39
C PHE A 33 14.42 13.06 2.93
N PRO A 34 14.99 12.00 2.34
CA PRO A 34 14.98 10.60 2.74
C PRO A 34 16.13 10.17 3.68
N ALA A 35 16.93 11.11 4.20
CA ALA A 35 17.98 10.78 5.16
C ALA A 35 17.38 10.38 6.53
N ALA A 36 18.03 9.40 7.17
CA ALA A 36 17.71 8.94 8.51
C ALA A 36 19.00 8.51 9.24
N GLU A 37 18.89 8.21 10.52
CA GLU A 37 19.94 7.55 11.31
C GLU A 37 19.55 6.10 11.56
N HIS A 38 20.44 5.18 11.32
CA HIS A 38 20.31 3.78 11.68
C HIS A 38 21.11 3.50 12.94
N PHE A 39 20.44 2.97 13.96
CA PHE A 39 21.03 2.57 15.23
C PHE A 39 21.38 1.07 15.17
N ALA A 40 22.67 0.76 15.18
CA ALA A 40 23.15 -0.61 15.20
C ALA A 40 24.42 -0.71 16.07
N GLY A 41 24.47 -1.71 16.97
CA GLY A 41 25.61 -1.90 17.86
C GLY A 41 25.89 -0.70 18.75
N SER A 42 27.06 -0.07 18.63
CA SER A 42 27.53 1.00 19.53
C SER A 42 27.25 2.42 19.05
N GLY A 43 26.49 2.62 17.96
CA GLY A 43 26.28 3.97 17.46
C GLY A 43 25.22 4.13 16.39
N ALA A 44 24.95 5.39 16.04
CA ALA A 44 24.08 5.78 14.96
C ALA A 44 24.92 6.15 13.72
N ARG A 45 24.48 5.72 12.54
CA ARG A 45 25.09 6.09 11.26
C ARG A 45 24.06 6.68 10.30
N PRO A 46 24.45 7.65 9.45
CA PRO A 46 23.54 8.20 8.47
C PRO A 46 23.24 7.17 7.37
N ILE A 47 21.98 7.16 6.90
CA ILE A 47 21.51 6.33 5.81
C ILE A 47 20.55 7.10 4.91
N THR A 48 20.37 6.60 3.67
CA THR A 48 19.30 7.06 2.75
C THR A 48 18.25 5.96 2.62
N VAL A 49 16.97 6.30 2.87
CA VAL A 49 15.84 5.37 2.84
C VAL A 49 15.23 5.32 1.45
N TRP A 50 15.22 4.12 0.84
CA TRP A 50 14.68 3.88 -0.51
C TRP A 50 13.44 2.99 -0.56
N CYS A 51 12.91 2.57 0.60
CA CYS A 51 11.76 1.70 0.71
C CYS A 51 10.60 2.28 1.55
N SER A 52 10.57 3.61 1.73
CA SER A 52 9.51 4.26 2.49
C SER A 52 8.18 4.22 1.75
N ASN A 53 7.09 3.94 2.46
CA ASN A 53 5.75 4.11 1.95
C ASN A 53 5.21 5.55 2.07
N ASP A 54 5.91 6.45 2.73
CA ASP A 54 5.64 7.90 2.67
C ASP A 54 6.16 8.44 1.32
N TYR A 55 5.45 8.08 0.25
CA TYR A 55 5.88 8.29 -1.13
C TYR A 55 6.13 9.76 -1.50
N LEU A 56 5.41 10.68 -0.86
CA LEU A 56 5.52 12.11 -1.12
C LEU A 56 6.30 12.87 -0.05
N GLY A 57 6.69 12.20 1.05
CA GLY A 57 7.31 12.85 2.20
C GLY A 57 6.33 13.70 3.02
N MET A 58 5.03 13.46 2.88
CA MET A 58 3.99 14.23 3.56
C MET A 58 4.05 14.11 5.08
N GLY A 59 4.57 13.02 5.61
CA GLY A 59 4.78 12.84 7.05
C GLY A 59 5.76 13.86 7.67
N GLN A 60 6.51 14.58 6.83
CA GLN A 60 7.40 15.67 7.28
C GLN A 60 6.99 17.05 6.77
N HIS A 61 5.84 17.13 6.08
CA HIS A 61 5.37 18.38 5.49
C HIS A 61 4.96 19.39 6.58
N PRO A 62 5.40 20.66 6.50
CA PRO A 62 5.13 21.65 7.55
C PRO A 62 3.65 21.82 7.89
N LYS A 63 2.75 21.85 6.90
CA LYS A 63 1.30 21.98 7.11
C LYS A 63 0.73 20.80 7.92
N VAL A 64 1.20 19.56 7.62
CA VAL A 64 0.76 18.35 8.32
C VAL A 64 1.20 18.38 9.78
N ILE A 65 2.48 18.68 10.02
CA ILE A 65 3.04 18.75 11.36
C ILE A 65 2.37 19.87 12.18
N ALA A 66 2.14 21.04 11.58
CA ALA A 66 1.48 22.16 12.27
C ALA A 66 0.05 21.79 12.71
N ALA A 67 -0.74 21.16 11.84
CA ALA A 67 -2.09 20.72 12.17
C ALA A 67 -2.10 19.64 13.29
N MET A 68 -1.10 18.76 13.33
CA MET A 68 -0.97 17.78 14.40
C MET A 68 -0.64 18.45 15.74
N HIS A 69 0.27 19.43 15.76
CA HIS A 69 0.59 20.20 16.96
C HIS A 69 -0.62 20.94 17.49
N GLU A 70 -1.33 21.67 16.62
CA GLU A 70 -2.56 22.39 16.98
C GLU A 70 -3.60 21.46 17.61
N ALA A 71 -3.82 20.28 17.01
CA ALA A 71 -4.77 19.31 17.56
C ALA A 71 -4.34 18.77 18.94
N ILE A 72 -3.04 18.52 19.15
CA ILE A 72 -2.53 18.07 20.46
C ILE A 72 -2.74 19.17 21.51
N ASP A 73 -2.41 20.41 21.19
CA ASP A 73 -2.53 21.56 22.10
C ASP A 73 -4.00 21.87 22.46
N THR A 74 -4.94 21.58 21.52
CA THR A 74 -6.35 21.90 21.68
C THR A 74 -7.15 20.82 22.37
N VAL A 75 -6.94 19.54 22.01
CA VAL A 75 -7.80 18.42 22.45
C VAL A 75 -7.03 17.26 23.11
N GLY A 76 -5.72 17.35 23.21
CA GLY A 76 -4.86 16.34 23.81
C GLY A 76 -4.47 15.20 22.87
N ALA A 77 -3.80 14.17 23.43
CA ALA A 77 -3.11 13.15 22.66
C ALA A 77 -4.00 11.99 22.16
N GLY A 78 -5.06 11.66 22.87
CA GLY A 78 -5.85 10.45 22.65
C GLY A 78 -7.29 10.71 22.25
N SER A 79 -7.94 9.70 21.65
CA SER A 79 -9.35 9.79 21.22
C SER A 79 -10.36 9.48 22.32
N GLY A 80 -9.93 8.90 23.43
CA GLY A 80 -10.79 8.59 24.57
C GLY A 80 -11.58 7.27 24.47
N GLY A 81 -11.57 6.58 23.35
CA GLY A 81 -12.26 5.30 23.19
C GLY A 81 -12.51 4.86 21.74
N THR A 82 -13.41 3.89 21.59
CA THR A 82 -13.92 3.52 20.27
C THR A 82 -14.84 4.61 19.73
N ARG A 83 -15.16 4.58 18.44
CA ARG A 83 -15.95 5.62 17.76
C ARG A 83 -17.29 5.93 18.45
N ASN A 84 -17.99 4.93 18.94
CA ASN A 84 -19.27 5.07 19.63
C ASN A 84 -19.14 5.31 21.16
N ILE A 85 -17.97 5.07 21.75
CA ILE A 85 -17.70 5.33 23.17
C ILE A 85 -16.79 6.57 23.28
N SER A 86 -17.31 7.72 23.03
CA SER A 86 -16.64 9.04 23.06
C SER A 86 -15.43 9.24 22.13
N GLY A 87 -15.05 8.25 21.31
CA GLY A 87 -13.89 8.34 20.42
C GLY A 87 -14.14 9.01 19.06
N THR A 88 -15.38 9.47 18.77
CA THR A 88 -15.66 10.29 17.61
C THR A 88 -15.43 11.76 17.95
N THR A 89 -14.41 12.36 17.37
CA THR A 89 -14.10 13.78 17.51
C THR A 89 -14.51 14.55 16.26
N HIS A 90 -14.55 15.87 16.34
CA HIS A 90 -14.85 16.73 15.18
C HIS A 90 -13.86 16.52 14.03
N TYR A 91 -12.58 16.27 14.34
CA TYR A 91 -11.56 15.94 13.33
C TYR A 91 -11.88 14.67 12.52
N HIS A 92 -12.50 13.66 13.14
CA HIS A 92 -12.95 12.46 12.42
C HIS A 92 -14.07 12.79 11.43
N VAL A 93 -15.05 13.59 11.87
CA VAL A 93 -16.19 13.98 11.04
C VAL A 93 -15.75 14.81 9.83
N GLU A 94 -14.88 15.80 10.05
CA GLU A 94 -14.31 16.60 8.96
C GLU A 94 -13.48 15.76 8.00
N LEU A 95 -12.65 14.85 8.50
CA LEU A 95 -11.82 13.99 7.68
C LEU A 95 -12.66 13.01 6.83
N GLU A 96 -13.71 12.41 7.41
CA GLU A 96 -14.64 11.55 6.67
C GLU A 96 -15.37 12.33 5.56
N ALA A 97 -15.80 13.56 5.84
CA ALA A 97 -16.41 14.44 4.83
C ALA A 97 -15.42 14.81 3.70
N GLU A 98 -14.16 15.11 4.05
CA GLU A 98 -13.11 15.43 3.08
C GLU A 98 -12.74 14.24 2.19
N LEU A 99 -12.72 13.03 2.75
CA LEU A 99 -12.48 11.79 2.01
C LEU A 99 -13.64 11.43 1.08
N ALA A 100 -14.87 11.61 1.53
CA ALA A 100 -16.06 11.44 0.69
C ALA A 100 -16.01 12.38 -0.52
N ASP A 101 -15.69 13.66 -0.29
CA ASP A 101 -15.52 14.66 -1.35
C ASP A 101 -14.35 14.33 -2.30
N LEU A 102 -13.21 13.88 -1.77
CA LEU A 102 -12.05 13.47 -2.59
C LEU A 102 -12.43 12.40 -3.62
N HIS A 103 -13.25 11.44 -3.22
CA HIS A 103 -13.67 10.31 -4.05
C HIS A 103 -15.04 10.50 -4.73
N GLY A 104 -15.70 11.65 -4.55
CA GLY A 104 -17.03 11.89 -5.09
C GLY A 104 -18.06 10.86 -4.61
N LYS A 105 -17.94 10.40 -3.35
CA LYS A 105 -18.84 9.45 -2.70
C LYS A 105 -19.73 10.15 -1.68
N GLU A 106 -20.83 9.50 -1.31
CA GLU A 106 -21.80 10.06 -0.36
C GLU A 106 -21.26 10.09 1.08
N ALA A 107 -20.38 9.14 1.43
CA ALA A 107 -19.80 9.00 2.75
C ALA A 107 -18.43 8.36 2.71
N ALA A 108 -17.68 8.52 3.80
CA ALA A 108 -16.48 7.75 4.09
C ALA A 108 -16.49 7.30 5.56
N LEU A 109 -15.74 6.25 5.87
CA LEU A 109 -15.61 5.70 7.20
C LEU A 109 -14.13 5.44 7.52
N LEU A 110 -13.64 6.00 8.64
CA LEU A 110 -12.24 5.89 9.06
C LEU A 110 -11.97 4.62 9.85
N PHE A 111 -10.81 4.01 9.61
CA PHE A 111 -10.26 2.88 10.34
C PHE A 111 -8.84 3.18 10.83
N THR A 112 -8.33 2.39 11.77
CA THR A 112 -6.96 2.52 12.26
C THR A 112 -5.90 2.20 11.20
N SER A 113 -6.25 1.43 10.19
CA SER A 113 -5.41 1.14 9.01
C SER A 113 -6.25 0.68 7.84
N ALA A 114 -5.70 0.77 6.62
CA ALA A 114 -6.32 0.18 5.43
C ALA A 114 -6.39 -1.36 5.50
N TYR A 115 -5.51 -1.99 6.26
CA TYR A 115 -5.61 -3.42 6.54
C TYR A 115 -6.93 -3.76 7.25
N VAL A 116 -7.23 -3.05 8.34
CA VAL A 116 -8.47 -3.23 9.09
C VAL A 116 -9.68 -2.84 8.23
N ALA A 117 -9.58 -1.77 7.43
CA ALA A 117 -10.64 -1.36 6.51
C ALA A 117 -10.99 -2.45 5.50
N ASN A 118 -10.00 -3.07 4.85
CA ASN A 118 -10.20 -4.20 3.92
C ASN A 118 -10.82 -5.42 4.63
N ASP A 119 -10.21 -5.84 5.73
CA ASP A 119 -10.64 -7.02 6.47
C ASP A 119 -12.07 -6.87 7.00
N ALA A 120 -12.35 -5.77 7.70
CA ALA A 120 -13.65 -5.50 8.30
C ALA A 120 -14.75 -5.30 7.23
N THR A 121 -14.45 -4.58 6.14
CA THR A 121 -15.46 -4.30 5.12
C THR A 121 -15.83 -5.54 4.31
N LEU A 122 -14.83 -6.26 3.79
CA LEU A 122 -15.10 -7.44 2.95
C LEU A 122 -15.78 -8.56 3.75
N SER A 123 -15.37 -8.81 5.00
CA SER A 123 -16.02 -9.83 5.84
C SER A 123 -17.46 -9.45 6.17
N THR A 124 -17.71 -8.20 6.55
CA THR A 124 -19.05 -7.71 6.92
C THR A 124 -20.00 -7.70 5.73
N LEU A 125 -19.53 -7.34 4.52
CA LEU A 125 -20.38 -7.38 3.31
C LEU A 125 -20.87 -8.80 2.99
N VAL A 126 -20.00 -9.80 3.16
CA VAL A 126 -20.40 -11.22 2.97
C VAL A 126 -21.40 -11.65 4.04
N GLU A 127 -21.22 -11.24 5.29
CA GLU A 127 -22.15 -11.53 6.38
C GLU A 127 -23.53 -10.91 6.16
N LEU A 128 -23.56 -9.64 5.74
CA LEU A 128 -24.81 -8.90 5.51
C LEU A 128 -25.55 -9.32 4.23
N MET A 129 -24.86 -9.89 3.26
CA MET A 129 -25.43 -10.36 1.99
C MET A 129 -25.12 -11.86 1.81
N PRO A 130 -25.87 -12.77 2.48
CA PRO A 130 -25.63 -14.19 2.40
C PRO A 130 -25.65 -14.69 0.96
N GLY A 131 -24.71 -15.59 0.62
CA GLY A 131 -24.54 -16.10 -0.74
C GLY A 131 -23.65 -15.24 -1.64
N THR A 132 -23.11 -14.12 -1.13
CA THR A 132 -22.18 -13.28 -1.90
C THR A 132 -20.95 -14.05 -2.32
N VAL A 133 -20.65 -14.01 -3.62
CA VAL A 133 -19.43 -14.55 -4.21
C VAL A 133 -18.42 -13.42 -4.40
N ILE A 134 -17.21 -13.57 -3.83
CA ILE A 134 -16.13 -12.61 -4.06
C ILE A 134 -15.21 -13.09 -5.17
N PHE A 135 -15.08 -12.26 -6.21
CA PHE A 135 -14.11 -12.42 -7.29
C PHE A 135 -12.86 -11.62 -6.93
N SER A 136 -11.76 -12.33 -6.63
CA SER A 136 -10.52 -11.74 -6.14
C SER A 136 -9.42 -11.88 -7.16
N ASP A 137 -8.73 -10.78 -7.51
CA ASP A 137 -7.47 -10.87 -8.26
C ASP A 137 -6.44 -11.71 -7.48
N GLU A 138 -5.69 -12.57 -8.17
CA GLU A 138 -4.73 -13.48 -7.53
C GLU A 138 -3.59 -12.76 -6.79
N LYS A 139 -3.32 -11.49 -7.13
CA LYS A 139 -2.28 -10.66 -6.50
C LYS A 139 -2.82 -9.69 -5.46
N ASN A 140 -4.08 -9.79 -5.08
CA ASN A 140 -4.65 -8.93 -4.05
C ASN A 140 -3.86 -8.99 -2.74
N HIS A 141 -3.80 -7.87 -2.06
CA HIS A 141 -3.11 -7.70 -0.79
C HIS A 141 -3.65 -8.65 0.30
N ALA A 142 -2.76 -9.06 1.21
CA ALA A 142 -3.07 -9.98 2.32
C ALA A 142 -4.28 -9.54 3.17
N SER A 143 -4.53 -8.23 3.32
CA SER A 143 -5.69 -7.71 4.05
C SER A 143 -7.02 -8.02 3.37
N MET A 144 -7.06 -7.93 2.02
CA MET A 144 -8.25 -8.32 1.25
C MET A 144 -8.48 -9.83 1.35
N ILE A 145 -7.39 -10.62 1.23
CA ILE A 145 -7.45 -12.08 1.41
C ILE A 145 -7.95 -12.45 2.82
N ALA A 146 -7.52 -11.71 3.86
CA ALA A 146 -8.00 -11.91 5.23
C ALA A 146 -9.50 -11.65 5.34
N GLY A 147 -9.98 -10.50 4.86
CA GLY A 147 -11.41 -10.17 4.89
C GLY A 147 -12.29 -11.16 4.11
N ILE A 148 -11.82 -11.61 2.95
CA ILE A 148 -12.51 -12.65 2.16
C ILE A 148 -12.59 -13.98 2.94
N ARG A 149 -11.51 -14.34 3.64
CA ARG A 149 -11.50 -15.57 4.47
C ARG A 149 -12.39 -15.46 5.69
N HIS A 150 -12.35 -14.33 6.38
CA HIS A 150 -13.16 -14.08 7.58
C HIS A 150 -14.65 -14.03 7.26
N GLY A 151 -15.04 -13.49 6.11
CA GLY A 151 -16.42 -13.51 5.66
C GLY A 151 -16.98 -14.91 5.36
N GLY A 152 -16.11 -15.89 5.09
CA GLY A 152 -16.48 -17.29 4.93
C GLY A 152 -17.33 -17.62 3.70
N GLY A 153 -17.59 -16.66 2.82
CA GLY A 153 -18.37 -16.82 1.60
C GLY A 153 -17.60 -17.54 0.48
N PRO A 154 -18.32 -17.97 -0.59
CA PRO A 154 -17.70 -18.51 -1.78
C PRO A 154 -16.82 -17.46 -2.46
N LYS A 155 -15.74 -17.91 -3.08
CA LYS A 155 -14.81 -17.03 -3.80
C LYS A 155 -14.36 -17.65 -5.11
N ARG A 156 -14.00 -16.78 -6.06
CA ARG A 156 -13.33 -17.11 -7.31
C ARG A 156 -12.07 -16.27 -7.42
N ILE A 157 -10.93 -16.89 -7.57
CA ILE A 157 -9.66 -16.19 -7.79
C ILE A 157 -9.43 -16.18 -9.30
N TRP A 158 -9.27 -14.97 -9.88
CA TRP A 158 -9.02 -14.80 -11.30
C TRP A 158 -7.57 -14.38 -11.54
N ARG A 159 -7.05 -14.74 -12.71
CA ARG A 159 -5.67 -14.44 -13.10
C ARG A 159 -5.44 -12.94 -13.15
N HIS A 160 -4.29 -12.52 -12.65
CA HIS A 160 -3.93 -11.12 -12.49
C HIS A 160 -4.17 -10.29 -13.76
N ASN A 161 -5.05 -9.28 -13.65
CA ASN A 161 -5.44 -8.37 -14.72
C ASN A 161 -6.01 -9.05 -16.00
N ASP A 162 -6.39 -10.32 -15.95
CA ASP A 162 -6.96 -11.07 -17.07
C ASP A 162 -8.48 -10.92 -17.09
N ILE A 163 -8.95 -9.99 -17.93
CA ILE A 163 -10.38 -9.68 -18.07
C ILE A 163 -11.19 -10.84 -18.61
N ALA A 164 -10.62 -11.66 -19.51
CA ALA A 164 -11.31 -12.83 -20.05
C ALA A 164 -11.48 -13.92 -18.99
N ASP A 165 -10.49 -14.14 -18.12
CA ASP A 165 -10.59 -15.08 -17.01
C ASP A 165 -11.60 -14.60 -15.95
N LEU A 166 -11.63 -13.29 -15.67
CA LEU A 166 -12.66 -12.71 -14.79
C LEU A 166 -14.05 -12.91 -15.36
N GLU A 167 -14.25 -12.62 -16.64
CA GLU A 167 -15.54 -12.78 -17.30
C GLU A 167 -16.02 -14.23 -17.26
N ALA A 168 -15.17 -15.18 -17.63
CA ALA A 168 -15.50 -16.61 -17.59
C ALA A 168 -15.95 -17.08 -16.20
N LYS A 169 -15.35 -16.53 -15.13
CA LYS A 169 -15.74 -16.83 -13.74
C LYS A 169 -17.05 -16.17 -13.33
N LEU A 170 -17.35 -14.96 -13.84
CA LEU A 170 -18.61 -14.28 -13.59
C LEU A 170 -19.78 -15.01 -14.26
N GLU A 171 -19.55 -15.63 -15.43
CA GLU A 171 -20.54 -16.41 -16.17
C GLU A 171 -21.00 -17.71 -15.44
N GLU A 172 -20.23 -18.16 -14.44
CA GLU A 172 -20.62 -19.32 -13.61
C GLU A 172 -21.87 -19.04 -12.72
N PHE A 173 -22.27 -17.77 -12.58
CA PHE A 173 -23.29 -17.35 -11.62
C PHE A 173 -24.40 -16.52 -12.28
N ASP A 174 -25.63 -16.77 -11.84
CA ASP A 174 -26.77 -15.97 -12.26
C ASP A 174 -26.62 -14.50 -11.91
N ARG A 175 -27.27 -13.61 -12.67
CA ARG A 175 -27.22 -12.16 -12.45
C ARG A 175 -27.66 -11.76 -11.04
N ASP A 176 -28.64 -12.45 -10.47
CA ASP A 176 -29.22 -12.15 -9.16
C ASP A 176 -28.36 -12.69 -7.98
N THR A 177 -27.34 -13.49 -8.24
CA THR A 177 -26.37 -13.87 -7.21
C THR A 177 -25.61 -12.64 -6.77
N PRO A 178 -25.54 -12.30 -5.46
CA PRO A 178 -24.72 -11.19 -4.99
C PRO A 178 -23.23 -11.43 -5.29
N LYS A 179 -22.56 -10.46 -5.89
CA LYS A 179 -21.16 -10.56 -6.33
C LYS A 179 -20.39 -9.31 -5.95
N ILE A 180 -19.12 -9.51 -5.55
CA ILE A 180 -18.17 -8.43 -5.33
C ILE A 180 -16.91 -8.74 -6.14
N ILE A 181 -16.48 -7.80 -7.00
CA ILE A 181 -15.19 -7.86 -7.68
C ILE A 181 -14.21 -7.02 -6.89
N ALA A 182 -13.21 -7.67 -6.28
CA ALA A 182 -12.23 -7.07 -5.40
C ALA A 182 -10.84 -7.07 -6.06
N PHE A 183 -10.23 -5.90 -6.21
CA PHE A 183 -8.97 -5.70 -6.91
C PHE A 183 -8.24 -4.43 -6.45
N GLU A 184 -6.91 -4.35 -6.70
CA GLU A 184 -6.11 -3.16 -6.42
C GLU A 184 -5.96 -2.29 -7.68
N SER A 185 -5.88 -0.98 -7.51
CA SER A 185 -5.59 -0.06 -8.63
C SER A 185 -4.13 -0.08 -9.04
N VAL A 186 -3.22 -0.06 -8.04
CA VAL A 186 -1.77 -0.22 -8.20
C VAL A 186 -1.31 -1.35 -7.29
N TYR A 187 -0.82 -2.43 -7.87
CA TYR A 187 -0.34 -3.59 -7.12
C TYR A 187 1.01 -3.32 -6.49
N SER A 188 1.09 -3.58 -5.19
CA SER A 188 2.17 -3.10 -4.31
C SER A 188 3.56 -3.63 -4.65
N MET A 189 3.66 -4.83 -5.22
CA MET A 189 4.94 -5.53 -5.43
C MET A 189 5.47 -5.42 -6.85
N ASP A 190 4.58 -5.33 -7.84
CA ASP A 190 4.92 -5.28 -9.26
C ASP A 190 4.78 -3.87 -9.84
N GLY A 191 3.95 -3.03 -9.22
CA GLY A 191 3.61 -1.72 -9.76
C GLY A 191 2.68 -1.80 -10.97
N HIS A 192 2.02 -2.92 -11.21
CA HIS A 192 1.01 -3.06 -12.26
C HIS A 192 -0.20 -2.18 -11.96
N ILE A 193 -0.87 -1.71 -12.99
CA ILE A 193 -2.11 -0.96 -12.88
C ILE A 193 -3.25 -1.82 -13.43
N ALA A 194 -4.35 -1.90 -12.68
CA ALA A 194 -5.53 -2.65 -13.10
C ALA A 194 -6.26 -1.99 -14.26
N PRO A 195 -6.87 -2.77 -15.15
CA PRO A 195 -7.74 -2.28 -16.23
C PRO A 195 -9.13 -1.92 -15.68
N ILE A 196 -9.21 -0.88 -14.82
CA ILE A 196 -10.39 -0.53 -14.01
C ILE A 196 -11.65 -0.36 -14.86
N ALA A 197 -11.55 0.33 -16.01
CA ALA A 197 -12.71 0.56 -16.90
C ALA A 197 -13.33 -0.77 -17.37
N ALA A 198 -12.51 -1.72 -17.82
CA ALA A 198 -12.97 -3.03 -18.27
C ALA A 198 -13.58 -3.86 -17.14
N ILE A 199 -13.02 -3.78 -15.93
CA ILE A 199 -13.59 -4.44 -14.73
C ILE A 199 -14.96 -3.84 -14.41
N CYS A 200 -15.12 -2.51 -14.49
CA CYS A 200 -16.42 -1.85 -14.31
C CYS A 200 -17.44 -2.24 -15.38
N ASP A 201 -17.01 -2.48 -16.64
CA ASP A 201 -17.90 -2.96 -17.71
C ASP A 201 -18.44 -4.34 -17.36
N LEU A 202 -17.60 -5.26 -16.91
CA LEU A 202 -18.02 -6.57 -16.44
C LEU A 202 -18.91 -6.50 -15.19
N ALA A 203 -18.56 -5.66 -14.23
CA ALA A 203 -19.38 -5.45 -13.03
C ALA A 203 -20.81 -5.04 -13.40
N ALA A 204 -20.96 -4.08 -14.30
CA ALA A 204 -22.28 -3.63 -14.80
C ALA A 204 -23.01 -4.74 -15.58
N LYS A 205 -22.29 -5.49 -16.43
CA LYS A 205 -22.85 -6.61 -17.22
C LYS A 205 -23.42 -7.72 -16.33
N TYR A 206 -22.68 -8.09 -15.29
CA TYR A 206 -23.00 -9.24 -14.43
C TYR A 206 -23.66 -8.87 -13.10
N GLY A 207 -23.95 -7.59 -12.83
CA GLY A 207 -24.60 -7.12 -11.61
C GLY A 207 -23.73 -7.31 -10.37
N ALA A 208 -22.43 -7.02 -10.46
CA ALA A 208 -21.47 -7.13 -9.37
C ALA A 208 -21.14 -5.76 -8.77
N LEU A 209 -20.91 -5.70 -7.45
CA LEU A 209 -20.29 -4.54 -6.79
C LEU A 209 -18.78 -4.50 -7.06
N THR A 210 -18.25 -3.31 -7.24
CA THR A 210 -16.80 -3.08 -7.38
C THR A 210 -16.19 -2.65 -6.05
N TYR A 211 -15.17 -3.38 -5.59
CA TYR A 211 -14.36 -3.06 -4.42
C TYR A 211 -12.93 -2.77 -4.88
N LEU A 212 -12.55 -1.50 -4.91
CA LEU A 212 -11.25 -1.03 -5.38
C LEU A 212 -10.36 -0.63 -4.22
N ASP A 213 -9.19 -1.27 -4.10
CA ASP A 213 -8.13 -0.84 -3.20
C ASP A 213 -7.20 0.16 -3.90
N GLU A 214 -7.29 1.43 -3.50
CA GLU A 214 -6.45 2.55 -3.99
C GLU A 214 -5.27 2.86 -3.05
N VAL A 215 -4.94 1.99 -2.12
CA VAL A 215 -3.93 2.21 -1.06
C VAL A 215 -2.57 2.63 -1.60
N HIS A 216 -2.17 2.15 -2.78
CA HIS A 216 -0.92 2.54 -3.44
C HIS A 216 -1.09 3.67 -4.47
N ALA A 217 -2.26 4.32 -4.53
CA ALA A 217 -2.53 5.33 -5.54
C ALA A 217 -3.12 6.64 -4.99
N VAL A 218 -3.85 6.60 -3.87
CA VAL A 218 -4.39 7.82 -3.25
C VAL A 218 -3.28 8.79 -2.84
N GLY A 219 -3.47 10.05 -3.12
CA GLY A 219 -2.46 11.11 -2.98
C GLY A 219 -1.48 11.19 -4.15
N LEU A 220 -1.34 10.12 -4.97
CA LEU A 220 -0.29 9.95 -5.96
C LEU A 220 -0.74 10.08 -7.41
N TYR A 221 -2.01 9.83 -7.69
CA TYR A 221 -2.61 9.87 -9.02
C TYR A 221 -3.91 10.67 -9.00
N GLY A 222 -4.31 11.13 -10.18
CA GLY A 222 -5.45 12.00 -10.36
C GLY A 222 -5.13 13.47 -10.08
N GLU A 223 -5.99 14.36 -10.54
CA GLU A 223 -5.79 15.81 -10.40
C GLU A 223 -5.86 16.24 -8.94
N ARG A 224 -6.83 15.71 -8.17
CA ARG A 224 -7.03 15.98 -6.75
C ARG A 224 -6.31 14.98 -5.82
N GLY A 225 -5.73 13.90 -6.39
CA GLY A 225 -5.10 12.83 -5.63
C GLY A 225 -6.05 11.72 -5.21
N GLY A 226 -7.16 11.54 -5.91
CA GLY A 226 -8.15 10.51 -5.63
C GLY A 226 -7.74 9.10 -6.08
N GLY A 227 -6.63 8.95 -6.81
CA GLY A 227 -6.11 7.65 -7.24
C GLY A 227 -6.20 7.39 -8.74
N ILE A 228 -6.07 6.12 -9.12
CA ILE A 228 -6.12 5.70 -10.54
C ILE A 228 -7.54 5.86 -11.10
N ALA A 229 -8.56 5.57 -10.31
CA ALA A 229 -9.95 5.73 -10.75
C ALA A 229 -10.29 7.19 -11.10
N GLU A 230 -9.71 8.17 -10.39
CA GLU A 230 -9.80 9.59 -10.75
C GLU A 230 -9.02 9.87 -12.04
N ARG A 231 -7.76 9.43 -12.13
CA ARG A 231 -6.91 9.64 -13.30
C ARG A 231 -7.59 9.15 -14.59
N ASP A 232 -8.24 8.01 -14.52
CA ASP A 232 -8.85 7.34 -15.68
C ASP A 232 -10.33 7.76 -15.91
N GLY A 233 -10.86 8.65 -15.06
CA GLY A 233 -12.24 9.18 -15.20
C GLY A 233 -13.34 8.16 -14.89
N VAL A 234 -13.02 7.10 -14.12
CA VAL A 234 -13.95 5.98 -13.84
C VAL A 234 -14.38 5.91 -12.38
N MET A 235 -14.01 6.88 -11.55
CA MET A 235 -14.27 6.87 -10.10
C MET A 235 -15.78 6.76 -9.76
N SER A 236 -16.65 7.37 -10.55
CA SER A 236 -18.10 7.29 -10.36
C SER A 236 -18.67 5.87 -10.56
N ARG A 237 -17.94 5.00 -11.22
CA ARG A 237 -18.32 3.61 -11.54
C ARG A 237 -17.89 2.62 -10.47
N ILE A 238 -17.08 3.04 -9.50
CA ILE A 238 -16.63 2.21 -8.38
C ILE A 238 -17.63 2.35 -7.23
N ASP A 239 -18.08 1.25 -6.66
CA ASP A 239 -19.03 1.26 -5.54
C ASP A 239 -18.34 1.55 -4.21
N ILE A 240 -17.22 0.87 -3.93
CA ILE A 240 -16.47 0.98 -2.68
C ILE A 240 -15.00 1.19 -2.99
N ILE A 241 -14.43 2.27 -2.47
CA ILE A 241 -13.00 2.58 -2.54
C ILE A 241 -12.40 2.38 -1.16
N ASN A 242 -11.36 1.55 -1.05
CA ASN A 242 -10.49 1.47 0.12
C ASN A 242 -9.25 2.33 -0.09
N GLY A 243 -8.87 3.11 0.90
CA GLY A 243 -7.69 3.95 0.85
C GLY A 243 -6.90 3.98 2.16
N THR A 244 -5.72 4.59 2.11
CA THR A 244 -4.85 4.73 3.28
C THR A 244 -4.42 6.17 3.51
N LEU A 245 -4.27 6.53 4.78
CA LEU A 245 -3.65 7.79 5.21
C LEU A 245 -2.14 7.63 5.44
N ALA A 246 -1.62 6.39 5.39
CA ALA A 246 -0.25 6.06 5.81
C ALA A 246 0.79 6.07 4.68
N LYS A 247 0.39 6.33 3.43
CA LYS A 247 1.31 6.33 2.28
C LYS A 247 1.35 7.69 1.58
N GLY A 248 0.56 7.93 0.56
CA GLY A 248 0.56 9.21 -0.15
C GLY A 248 0.24 10.41 0.73
N PHE A 249 -0.51 10.23 1.80
CA PHE A 249 -0.83 11.29 2.77
C PHE A 249 0.14 11.35 3.97
N GLY A 250 1.01 10.35 4.16
CA GLY A 250 2.17 10.38 5.07
C GLY A 250 1.86 10.32 6.57
N VAL A 251 0.62 9.95 6.98
CA VAL A 251 0.24 9.93 8.41
C VAL A 251 0.00 8.49 8.89
N MET A 252 -1.17 8.17 9.36
CA MET A 252 -1.61 6.84 9.78
C MET A 252 -3.11 6.73 9.64
N GLY A 253 -3.60 5.53 9.32
CA GLY A 253 -5.01 5.22 9.22
C GLY A 253 -5.38 4.63 7.86
N GLY A 254 -6.63 4.21 7.75
CA GLY A 254 -7.26 3.76 6.53
C GLY A 254 -8.72 4.22 6.50
N TYR A 255 -9.37 3.99 5.38
CA TYR A 255 -10.77 4.38 5.21
C TYR A 255 -11.42 3.60 4.07
N ILE A 256 -12.74 3.57 4.09
CA ILE A 256 -13.54 3.30 2.89
C ILE A 256 -14.30 4.56 2.49
N ALA A 257 -14.59 4.70 1.20
CA ALA A 257 -15.50 5.72 0.66
C ALA A 257 -16.52 5.02 -0.25
N ALA A 258 -17.82 5.23 0.00
CA ALA A 258 -18.91 4.50 -0.64
C ALA A 258 -20.25 5.26 -0.52
N SER A 259 -21.36 4.58 -0.82
CA SER A 259 -22.69 5.08 -0.49
C SER A 259 -22.85 5.25 1.03
N ARG A 260 -23.78 6.11 1.41
CA ARG A 260 -24.09 6.36 2.84
C ARG A 260 -24.54 5.09 3.53
N ASP A 261 -25.40 4.31 2.90
CA ASP A 261 -25.92 3.06 3.46
C ASP A 261 -24.83 2.01 3.64
N CYS A 262 -23.88 1.91 2.69
CA CYS A 262 -22.74 1.01 2.82
C CYS A 262 -21.84 1.40 4.00
N CYS A 263 -21.46 2.67 4.11
CA CYS A 263 -20.65 3.15 5.23
C CYS A 263 -21.36 2.98 6.57
N ASP A 264 -22.68 3.22 6.63
CA ASP A 264 -23.48 3.07 7.85
C ASP A 264 -23.67 1.60 8.25
N ALA A 265 -23.87 0.71 7.28
CA ALA A 265 -23.91 -0.73 7.52
C ALA A 265 -22.56 -1.25 8.09
N ILE A 266 -21.44 -0.90 7.46
CA ILE A 266 -20.12 -1.29 7.94
C ILE A 266 -19.84 -0.71 9.34
N ARG A 267 -20.18 0.55 9.58
CA ARG A 267 -20.05 1.20 10.89
C ARG A 267 -20.85 0.47 11.99
N SER A 268 -21.98 -0.11 11.62
CA SER A 268 -22.94 -0.72 12.57
C SER A 268 -22.67 -2.19 12.85
N TYR A 269 -22.04 -2.92 11.91
CA TYR A 269 -21.85 -4.37 11.99
C TYR A 269 -20.40 -4.81 12.08
N ALA A 270 -19.44 -4.05 11.52
CA ALA A 270 -18.05 -4.48 11.47
C ALA A 270 -17.39 -4.45 12.84
N SER A 271 -17.10 -5.63 13.39
CA SER A 271 -16.46 -5.77 14.71
C SER A 271 -15.09 -5.08 14.76
N GLY A 272 -14.31 -5.14 13.67
CA GLY A 272 -13.02 -4.46 13.54
C GLY A 272 -13.11 -2.92 13.55
N PHE A 273 -14.29 -2.36 13.33
CA PHE A 273 -14.57 -0.94 13.51
C PHE A 273 -15.13 -0.65 14.93
N ILE A 274 -16.17 -1.38 15.34
CA ILE A 274 -16.92 -1.10 16.57
C ILE A 274 -16.05 -1.22 17.81
N PHE A 275 -15.20 -2.27 17.89
CA PHE A 275 -14.43 -2.62 19.09
C PHE A 275 -12.97 -2.14 19.05
N THR A 276 -12.61 -1.31 18.06
CA THR A 276 -11.26 -0.75 17.93
C THR A 276 -11.25 0.70 18.40
N THR A 277 -10.26 1.08 19.24
CA THR A 277 -10.02 2.47 19.61
C THR A 277 -9.81 3.31 18.35
N SER A 278 -10.47 4.48 18.29
CA SER A 278 -10.36 5.37 17.11
C SER A 278 -8.99 6.02 16.98
N LEU A 279 -8.69 6.56 15.79
CA LEU A 279 -7.47 7.33 15.56
C LEU A 279 -7.36 8.48 16.55
N ALA A 280 -6.14 8.81 16.97
CA ALA A 280 -5.92 10.02 17.77
C ALA A 280 -6.30 11.26 16.94
N PRO A 281 -6.90 12.29 17.59
CA PRO A 281 -7.31 13.53 16.90
C PRO A 281 -6.17 14.19 16.10
N ALA A 282 -4.95 14.16 16.62
CA ALA A 282 -3.79 14.70 15.93
C ALA A 282 -3.50 13.99 14.59
N LEU A 283 -3.69 12.66 14.53
CA LEU A 283 -3.54 11.90 13.28
C LEU A 283 -4.64 12.26 12.29
N ALA A 284 -5.88 12.44 12.76
CA ALA A 284 -6.98 12.86 11.90
C ALA A 284 -6.76 14.28 11.35
N ALA A 285 -6.32 15.23 12.19
CA ALA A 285 -5.99 16.59 11.80
C ALA A 285 -4.84 16.63 10.77
N GLY A 286 -3.77 15.88 11.02
CA GLY A 286 -2.64 15.79 10.09
C GLY A 286 -3.05 15.20 8.73
N ALA A 287 -3.87 14.16 8.72
CA ALA A 287 -4.40 13.56 7.51
C ALA A 287 -5.28 14.55 6.72
N LEU A 288 -6.17 15.25 7.41
CA LEU A 288 -7.03 16.29 6.83
C LEU A 288 -6.21 17.39 6.15
N ALA A 289 -5.19 17.90 6.85
CA ALA A 289 -4.28 18.91 6.30
C ALA A 289 -3.52 18.39 5.07
N SER A 290 -3.09 17.12 5.09
CA SER A 290 -2.41 16.47 3.98
C SER A 290 -3.33 16.35 2.76
N ILE A 291 -4.56 15.88 2.94
CA ILE A 291 -5.54 15.70 1.85
C ILE A 291 -5.88 17.05 1.23
N ARG A 292 -6.22 18.06 2.03
CA ARG A 292 -6.52 19.42 1.56
C ARG A 292 -5.35 20.00 0.74
N HIS A 293 -4.11 19.85 1.23
CA HIS A 293 -2.94 20.26 0.47
C HIS A 293 -2.79 19.49 -0.84
N ARG A 294 -3.05 18.17 -0.86
CA ARG A 294 -2.94 17.35 -2.08
C ARG A 294 -4.01 17.65 -3.11
N LYS A 295 -5.20 18.07 -2.70
CA LYS A 295 -6.26 18.53 -3.60
C LYS A 295 -5.89 19.84 -4.32
N GLU A 296 -5.10 20.69 -3.66
CA GLU A 296 -4.70 22.00 -4.18
C GLU A 296 -3.37 21.99 -4.94
N SER A 297 -2.46 21.05 -4.60
CA SER A 297 -1.10 20.99 -5.15
C SER A 297 -0.80 19.65 -5.82
N GLY A 298 -0.44 19.70 -7.09
CA GLY A 298 0.09 18.58 -7.86
C GLY A 298 1.62 18.49 -7.90
N LEU A 299 2.34 19.43 -7.25
CA LEU A 299 3.80 19.53 -7.37
C LEU A 299 4.54 18.28 -6.94
N GLU A 300 4.23 17.75 -5.77
CA GLU A 300 4.91 16.57 -5.23
C GLU A 300 4.55 15.31 -6.03
N ARG A 301 3.29 15.21 -6.54
CA ARG A 301 2.89 14.13 -7.46
C ARG A 301 3.71 14.16 -8.76
N ALA A 302 3.79 15.31 -9.39
CA ALA A 302 4.56 15.48 -10.63
C ALA A 302 6.03 15.14 -10.42
N GLN A 303 6.62 15.58 -9.31
CA GLN A 303 8.00 15.30 -8.97
C GLN A 303 8.23 13.81 -8.64
N LEU A 304 7.28 13.14 -7.95
CA LEU A 304 7.34 11.70 -7.70
C LEU A 304 7.44 10.92 -9.01
N HIS A 305 6.53 11.18 -9.95
CA HIS A 305 6.53 10.49 -11.24
C HIS A 305 7.76 10.79 -12.07
N LYS A 306 8.27 12.02 -12.02
CA LYS A 306 9.54 12.38 -12.63
C LYS A 306 10.69 11.57 -12.04
N ARG A 307 10.81 11.48 -10.70
CA ARG A 307 11.87 10.74 -10.02
C ARG A 307 11.78 9.23 -10.28
N ALA A 308 10.57 8.67 -10.29
CA ALA A 308 10.37 7.25 -10.60
C ALA A 308 10.83 6.92 -12.04
N ARG A 309 10.48 7.75 -13.01
CA ARG A 309 10.93 7.59 -14.40
C ARG A 309 12.44 7.71 -14.51
N GLN A 310 13.05 8.75 -13.94
CA GLN A 310 14.50 8.97 -13.95
C GLN A 310 15.28 7.81 -13.30
N LEU A 311 14.76 7.22 -12.22
CA LEU A 311 15.41 6.08 -11.60
C LEU A 311 15.32 4.84 -12.49
N LYS A 312 14.17 4.56 -13.09
CA LYS A 312 14.03 3.44 -14.04
C LYS A 312 15.00 3.57 -15.21
N GLU A 313 15.06 4.75 -15.84
CA GLU A 313 15.97 5.04 -16.95
C GLU A 313 17.45 4.79 -16.56
N ARG A 314 17.87 5.21 -15.36
CA ARG A 314 19.24 4.97 -14.88
C ARG A 314 19.53 3.49 -14.61
N LEU A 315 18.57 2.77 -14.02
CA LEU A 315 18.71 1.33 -13.75
C LEU A 315 18.77 0.53 -15.08
N GLU A 316 17.94 0.88 -16.06
CA GLU A 316 17.96 0.29 -17.40
C GLU A 316 19.28 0.58 -18.12
N ALA A 317 19.77 1.83 -18.07
CA ALA A 317 21.06 2.20 -18.66
C ALA A 317 22.25 1.45 -18.03
N ALA A 318 22.15 1.10 -16.75
CA ALA A 318 23.12 0.27 -16.04
C ALA A 318 22.93 -1.25 -16.28
N ALA A 319 22.00 -1.64 -17.16
CA ALA A 319 21.61 -3.03 -17.42
C ALA A 319 21.23 -3.81 -16.15
N LEU A 320 20.64 -3.13 -15.14
CA LEU A 320 20.08 -3.77 -13.96
C LEU A 320 18.66 -4.29 -14.25
N PRO A 321 18.24 -5.41 -13.65
CA PRO A 321 16.98 -6.09 -13.99
C PRO A 321 15.77 -5.40 -13.36
N VAL A 322 15.52 -4.15 -13.74
CA VAL A 322 14.35 -3.40 -13.34
C VAL A 322 13.10 -3.95 -14.01
N VAL A 323 12.03 -4.15 -13.24
CA VAL A 323 10.73 -4.56 -13.78
C VAL A 323 10.08 -3.36 -14.46
N PRO A 324 9.78 -3.45 -15.77
CA PRO A 324 9.11 -2.37 -16.48
C PRO A 324 7.68 -2.16 -15.94
N GLY A 325 7.20 -0.93 -15.97
CA GLY A 325 5.84 -0.62 -15.53
C GLY A 325 5.56 0.88 -15.43
N PRO A 326 4.28 1.28 -15.49
CA PRO A 326 3.89 2.68 -15.57
C PRO A 326 3.83 3.40 -14.20
N SER A 327 3.91 2.66 -13.09
CA SER A 327 3.70 3.22 -11.75
C SER A 327 4.97 3.84 -11.15
N HIS A 328 4.80 4.47 -9.99
CA HIS A 328 5.89 5.05 -9.19
C HIS A 328 6.73 4.00 -8.45
N ILE A 329 6.31 2.75 -8.41
CA ILE A 329 7.03 1.63 -7.80
C ILE A 329 8.10 1.15 -8.77
N VAL A 330 9.31 0.94 -8.27
CA VAL A 330 10.47 0.53 -9.07
C VAL A 330 11.05 -0.77 -8.51
N PRO A 331 10.52 -1.94 -8.95
CA PRO A 331 11.06 -3.22 -8.52
C PRO A 331 12.31 -3.57 -9.32
N VAL A 332 13.32 -4.17 -8.65
CA VAL A 332 14.52 -4.74 -9.27
C VAL A 332 14.59 -6.21 -8.88
N THR A 333 14.52 -7.10 -9.86
CA THR A 333 14.46 -8.55 -9.63
C THR A 333 15.80 -9.09 -9.17
N VAL A 334 15.79 -9.97 -8.17
CA VAL A 334 16.98 -10.72 -7.68
C VAL A 334 16.80 -12.21 -7.94
N GLY A 335 15.59 -12.77 -7.73
CA GLY A 335 15.24 -14.15 -8.07
C GLY A 335 15.67 -15.21 -7.05
N ASP A 336 16.30 -14.83 -5.95
CA ASP A 336 16.71 -15.72 -4.87
C ASP A 336 16.61 -15.03 -3.50
N PRO A 337 16.03 -15.65 -2.47
CA PRO A 337 15.77 -14.99 -1.18
C PRO A 337 17.06 -14.73 -0.39
N VAL A 338 18.06 -15.58 -0.49
CA VAL A 338 19.36 -15.43 0.22
C VAL A 338 20.15 -14.29 -0.41
N HIS A 339 20.22 -14.27 -1.75
CA HIS A 339 20.87 -13.19 -2.48
C HIS A 339 20.14 -11.86 -2.28
N CYS A 340 18.80 -11.83 -2.30
CA CYS A 340 18.02 -10.63 -2.07
C CYS A 340 18.33 -10.03 -0.68
N LYS A 341 18.41 -10.88 0.34
CA LYS A 341 18.84 -10.46 1.68
C LYS A 341 20.29 -9.97 1.70
N ALA A 342 21.23 -10.69 1.09
CA ALA A 342 22.63 -10.31 1.05
C ALA A 342 22.83 -8.95 0.36
N VAL A 343 22.14 -8.69 -0.75
CA VAL A 343 22.17 -7.39 -1.44
C VAL A 343 21.68 -6.29 -0.52
N THR A 344 20.53 -6.45 0.14
CA THR A 344 19.97 -5.40 1.01
C THR A 344 20.78 -5.16 2.26
N ASP A 345 21.37 -6.21 2.88
CA ASP A 345 22.25 -6.08 4.02
C ASP A 345 23.54 -5.32 3.62
N THR A 346 24.14 -5.66 2.47
CA THR A 346 25.33 -4.97 1.98
C THR A 346 25.07 -3.53 1.61
N LEU A 347 23.91 -3.22 0.98
CA LEU A 347 23.49 -1.85 0.70
C LEU A 347 23.43 -1.04 2.00
N LEU A 348 22.83 -1.60 3.04
CA LEU A 348 22.75 -0.94 4.33
C LEU A 348 24.12 -0.79 4.97
N ASP A 349 24.89 -1.87 5.04
CA ASP A 349 26.11 -1.91 5.84
C ASP A 349 27.29 -1.17 5.20
N ARG A 350 27.46 -1.28 3.89
CA ARG A 350 28.61 -0.70 3.18
C ARG A 350 28.31 0.67 2.60
N TYR A 351 27.06 0.87 2.07
CA TYR A 351 26.73 2.07 1.31
C TYR A 351 25.77 3.03 2.05
N GLY A 352 25.24 2.63 3.21
CA GLY A 352 24.28 3.44 3.94
C GLY A 352 22.95 3.60 3.20
N ILE A 353 22.60 2.65 2.35
CA ILE A 353 21.36 2.63 1.55
C ILE A 353 20.40 1.62 2.17
N TYR A 354 19.24 2.10 2.64
CA TYR A 354 18.26 1.24 3.29
C TYR A 354 17.13 0.86 2.34
N VAL A 355 17.10 -0.43 2.00
CA VAL A 355 16.01 -1.13 1.28
C VAL A 355 15.71 -2.43 1.99
N GLN A 356 14.48 -2.93 1.84
CA GLN A 356 14.09 -4.24 2.37
C GLN A 356 13.97 -5.28 1.25
N PRO A 357 14.39 -6.54 1.49
CA PRO A 357 14.17 -7.62 0.55
C PRO A 357 12.68 -7.98 0.52
N ILE A 358 12.15 -8.21 -0.66
CA ILE A 358 10.79 -8.70 -0.86
C ILE A 358 10.88 -10.16 -1.28
N ASN A 359 10.65 -11.05 -0.31
CA ASN A 359 10.77 -12.49 -0.43
C ASN A 359 9.41 -13.17 -0.25
N TYR A 360 9.34 -14.48 -0.54
CA TYR A 360 8.18 -15.30 -0.21
C TYR A 360 7.79 -15.14 1.28
N PRO A 361 6.51 -15.07 1.66
CA PRO A 361 5.31 -15.26 0.83
C PRO A 361 4.78 -13.98 0.16
N THR A 362 5.50 -12.87 0.24
CA THR A 362 5.06 -11.57 -0.33
C THR A 362 5.07 -11.61 -1.86
N VAL A 363 6.02 -12.33 -2.43
CA VAL A 363 6.11 -12.63 -3.87
C VAL A 363 6.35 -14.12 -4.06
N PRO A 364 6.02 -14.72 -5.22
CA PRO A 364 6.34 -16.12 -5.52
C PRO A 364 7.85 -16.40 -5.44
N ARG A 365 8.22 -17.65 -5.09
CA ARG A 365 9.63 -18.10 -5.12
C ARG A 365 10.20 -17.98 -6.53
N GLY A 366 11.45 -17.54 -6.64
CA GLY A 366 12.13 -17.25 -7.91
C GLY A 366 11.83 -15.85 -8.47
N THR A 367 11.00 -15.06 -7.78
CA THR A 367 10.67 -13.69 -8.18
C THR A 367 11.00 -12.68 -7.09
N GLU A 368 11.87 -13.04 -6.18
CA GLU A 368 12.36 -12.18 -5.10
C GLU A 368 12.99 -10.92 -5.70
N ARG A 369 12.77 -9.79 -5.04
CA ARG A 369 13.14 -8.48 -5.56
C ARG A 369 13.42 -7.48 -4.45
N ILE A 370 14.09 -6.41 -4.80
CA ILE A 370 14.10 -5.19 -4.01
C ILE A 370 13.08 -4.22 -4.61
N ARG A 371 12.30 -3.56 -3.76
CA ARG A 371 11.29 -2.59 -4.17
C ARG A 371 11.76 -1.19 -3.79
N LEU A 372 12.17 -0.43 -4.79
CA LEU A 372 12.59 0.95 -4.63
C LEU A 372 11.38 1.89 -4.73
N THR A 373 11.35 2.88 -3.85
CA THR A 373 10.28 3.89 -3.79
C THR A 373 10.92 5.28 -3.79
N PRO A 374 11.33 5.78 -4.97
CA PRO A 374 11.83 7.14 -5.06
C PRO A 374 10.75 8.13 -4.63
N SER A 375 11.15 9.19 -3.96
CA SER A 375 10.27 10.26 -3.49
C SER A 375 10.61 11.58 -4.18
N PRO A 376 9.75 12.60 -4.11
CA PRO A 376 10.02 13.93 -4.68
C PRO A 376 11.34 14.55 -4.24
N VAL A 377 11.82 14.19 -3.05
CA VAL A 377 12.99 14.81 -2.40
C VAL A 377 14.27 14.01 -2.55
N HIS A 378 14.26 12.84 -3.20
CA HIS A 378 15.51 12.17 -3.58
C HIS A 378 16.26 13.01 -4.61
N SER A 379 17.54 13.27 -4.37
CA SER A 379 18.41 14.03 -5.28
C SER A 379 18.94 13.16 -6.42
N ASP A 380 19.48 13.81 -7.47
CA ASP A 380 20.16 13.10 -8.57
C ASP A 380 21.39 12.35 -8.04
N ALA A 381 22.19 12.97 -7.15
CA ALA A 381 23.33 12.33 -6.52
C ALA A 381 22.94 11.05 -5.75
N GLN A 382 21.86 11.08 -4.98
CA GLN A 382 21.37 9.88 -4.28
C GLN A 382 20.91 8.78 -5.25
N MET A 383 20.33 9.14 -6.40
CA MET A 383 19.97 8.16 -7.43
C MET A 383 21.22 7.55 -8.08
N ASP A 384 22.24 8.38 -8.37
CA ASP A 384 23.49 7.91 -8.94
C ASP A 384 24.24 7.01 -7.94
N ASP A 385 24.29 7.37 -6.66
CA ASP A 385 24.89 6.54 -5.59
C ASP A 385 24.17 5.17 -5.48
N LEU A 386 22.83 5.15 -5.54
CA LEU A 386 22.07 3.90 -5.51
C LEU A 386 22.39 3.02 -6.73
N VAL A 387 22.37 3.59 -7.93
CA VAL A 387 22.61 2.83 -9.17
C VAL A 387 24.03 2.30 -9.22
N ASN A 388 25.03 3.10 -8.84
CA ASN A 388 26.43 2.69 -8.79
C ASN A 388 26.63 1.55 -7.76
N SER A 389 26.06 1.67 -6.57
CA SER A 389 26.12 0.64 -5.54
C SER A 389 25.46 -0.68 -5.98
N LEU A 390 24.28 -0.59 -6.63
CA LEU A 390 23.63 -1.77 -7.18
C LEU A 390 24.44 -2.40 -8.32
N THR A 391 25.05 -1.61 -9.20
CA THR A 391 25.90 -2.11 -10.29
C THR A 391 27.09 -2.89 -9.73
N GLU A 392 27.79 -2.35 -8.74
CA GLU A 392 28.91 -3.03 -8.08
C GLU A 392 28.46 -4.36 -7.43
N LEU A 393 27.32 -4.35 -6.75
CA LEU A 393 26.76 -5.57 -6.12
C LEU A 393 26.33 -6.61 -7.15
N TRP A 394 25.76 -6.19 -8.29
CA TRP A 394 25.34 -7.11 -9.36
C TRP A 394 26.53 -7.77 -10.08
N GLU A 395 27.66 -7.09 -10.18
CA GLU A 395 28.88 -7.67 -10.73
C GLU A 395 29.43 -8.77 -9.82
N ALA A 396 29.25 -8.64 -8.51
CA ALA A 396 29.62 -9.65 -7.51
C ALA A 396 28.53 -10.73 -7.31
N CYS A 397 27.33 -10.57 -7.87
CA CYS A 397 26.21 -11.49 -7.71
C CYS A 397 26.40 -12.72 -8.62
N PRO A 398 26.18 -13.97 -8.11
CA PRO A 398 26.31 -15.18 -8.92
C PRO A 398 25.22 -15.35 -9.98
N LEU A 399 24.12 -14.57 -9.94
CA LEU A 399 23.05 -14.61 -10.93
C LEU A 399 23.46 -13.82 -12.17
N SER A 400 23.38 -14.43 -13.35
CA SER A 400 23.64 -13.71 -14.60
C SER A 400 22.55 -12.69 -14.88
N ARG A 401 22.93 -11.50 -15.39
CA ARG A 401 21.98 -10.43 -15.77
C ARG A 401 20.95 -10.91 -16.80
N GLY A 402 21.30 -11.85 -17.67
CA GLY A 402 20.42 -12.41 -18.68
C GLY A 402 19.36 -13.36 -18.14
N GLU A 403 19.65 -14.12 -17.07
CA GLU A 403 18.67 -15.00 -16.41
C GLU A 403 17.64 -14.21 -15.63
N VAL A 404 18.09 -13.16 -14.95
CA VAL A 404 17.20 -12.27 -14.17
C VAL A 404 16.24 -11.48 -15.06
N VAL A 405 16.68 -11.02 -16.22
CA VAL A 405 15.82 -10.32 -17.20
C VAL A 405 14.73 -11.27 -17.76
N ARG A 406 15.05 -12.56 -17.99
CA ARG A 406 14.03 -13.53 -18.44
C ARG A 406 12.94 -13.79 -17.42
N LEU A 407 13.32 -13.89 -16.12
CA LEU A 407 12.36 -14.07 -15.02
C LEU A 407 11.46 -12.84 -14.80
N ALA A 408 11.90 -11.66 -15.21
CA ALA A 408 11.10 -10.43 -15.11
C ALA A 408 10.13 -10.23 -16.28
N ALA A 409 10.29 -10.99 -17.40
CA ALA A 409 9.51 -10.87 -18.62
C ALA A 409 8.41 -11.95 -18.75
N GLU A 410 8.44 -13.00 -17.94
CA GLU A 410 7.43 -14.03 -17.79
C GLU A 410 6.45 -13.70 -16.63
#